data_1f7b14c6bc63f8648dc12ffb1fe8ae61
#
_entry.id   1f7b14c6bc63f8648dc12ffb1fe8ae61
#
_cell.length_a   1.000
_cell.length_b   1.000
_cell.length_c   1.000
_cell.angle_alpha   90.00
_cell.angle_beta   90.00
_cell.angle_gamma   90.00
#
_symmetry.space_group_name_H-M   'P 1'
#
loop_
_entity.id
_entity.type
_entity.pdbx_description
1 polymer ?
#
loop_
_entity_poly.entity_id
_entity_poly.type
_entity_poly.pdbx_seq_one_letter_code
_entity_poly.pdbx_strand_id
1 'polypeptide(L)'
;MGLLFASCTKEEQRTLSVIPAPLKVELQQEVFPLNPETGLYIDASEGDKKILKDYLAASFMKLKPVAAEEGHTIVLKQVAQLPEVNSSEGYVLTVTPDQVLIRATSGAGLFYGVQTMLQMADEKELPVGVITDEPRFAYRGFMMDVSRHFFNKEFIKKQMDALAYYKLNRLHLHLTDAAGWRIEIKKYPRLTEFAAWREFPTWKEWWNNGRRYEEEGSKDAHGGYYTQDDIRELVAYAQERFITVIPEIEMPAHSEEVLTAYPELSCTHEPYKQADFCVGNEKTFEFLENVLTEVMELFPSEYIHIGGDEAGKASWPTCKLCQARMKKEGLKDVNELQSYLIHRIEVFLNAHGRKLLGWDEILEGGLAPNATVMSWRGTEGGMKAVDSGHMAIMSPGEFCYFDSYQDAPDSQPEAIGGYLPLSKVYSFNPVPDTLSADKVQLVYGVQANLFTEYIPTPEHAEMMIYPRILALAEVAWSDPSVKNYDDFHARALKEVEALKAEGYHPFDLKNEIGNRPGADQPIQHLAVGKKVTYG
;
A
#
# COMPACT_ATOMS: atom_id res chain seq x y z
N MET A 1 -67.51 19.22 3.00
CA MET A 1 -66.66 18.52 2.06
C MET A 1 -65.21 18.96 2.41
N GLY A 2 -64.61 18.29 3.36
CA GLY A 2 -63.29 18.62 3.86
C GLY A 2 -62.24 17.80 3.08
N LEU A 3 -61.34 18.48 2.37
CA LEU A 3 -60.20 17.90 1.72
C LEU A 3 -59.12 17.65 2.78
N LEU A 4 -58.90 16.39 3.12
CA LEU A 4 -57.70 15.92 3.85
C LEU A 4 -56.52 15.97 2.87
N PHE A 5 -55.61 16.94 3.05
CA PHE A 5 -54.29 16.90 2.46
C PHE A 5 -53.44 15.90 3.26
N ALA A 6 -53.24 14.72 2.71
CA ALA A 6 -52.20 13.83 3.17
C ALA A 6 -50.83 14.45 2.79
N SER A 7 -50.16 15.05 3.74
CA SER A 7 -48.76 15.44 3.61
C SER A 7 -47.93 14.16 3.56
N CYS A 8 -47.48 13.73 2.38
CA CYS A 8 -46.39 12.78 2.23
C CYS A 8 -45.09 13.49 2.65
N THR A 9 -44.75 13.44 3.91
CA THR A 9 -43.39 13.68 4.34
C THR A 9 -42.55 12.57 3.71
N LYS A 10 -41.70 12.88 2.74
CA LYS A 10 -40.60 11.99 2.36
C LYS A 10 -39.80 11.75 3.66
N GLU A 11 -39.82 10.53 4.19
CA GLU A 11 -38.90 10.13 5.22
C GLU A 11 -37.48 10.33 4.63
N GLU A 12 -36.67 11.18 5.26
CA GLU A 12 -35.28 11.32 4.91
C GLU A 12 -34.61 9.95 5.13
N GLN A 13 -34.18 9.34 4.05
CA GLN A 13 -33.51 8.06 4.08
C GLN A 13 -32.17 8.27 4.80
N ARG A 14 -31.95 7.53 5.89
CA ARG A 14 -30.71 7.60 6.69
C ARG A 14 -29.54 7.24 5.76
N THR A 15 -28.55 8.12 5.63
CA THR A 15 -27.38 7.89 4.80
C THR A 15 -26.23 7.33 5.65
N LEU A 16 -25.51 6.35 5.11
CA LEU A 16 -24.38 5.72 5.77
C LEU A 16 -23.09 6.48 5.44
N SER A 17 -22.30 6.82 6.47
CA SER A 17 -20.99 7.47 6.29
C SER A 17 -19.87 6.46 6.52
N VAL A 18 -19.72 5.47 5.62
CA VAL A 18 -18.71 4.42 5.70
C VAL A 18 -17.80 4.48 4.47
N ILE A 19 -16.49 4.37 4.65
CA ILE A 19 -15.48 4.26 3.60
C ILE A 19 -14.66 2.99 3.84
N PRO A 20 -14.54 2.11 2.84
CA PRO A 20 -15.18 2.11 1.52
C PRO A 20 -16.69 1.82 1.58
N ALA A 21 -17.42 2.34 0.57
CA ALA A 21 -18.86 2.13 0.45
C ALA A 21 -19.19 0.65 0.32
N PRO A 22 -20.11 0.10 1.15
CA PRO A 22 -20.52 -1.29 1.07
C PRO A 22 -21.34 -1.59 -0.19
N LEU A 23 -21.32 -2.86 -0.62
CA LEU A 23 -22.02 -3.33 -1.81
C LEU A 23 -23.55 -3.14 -1.70
N LYS A 24 -24.13 -3.47 -0.55
CA LYS A 24 -25.59 -3.36 -0.33
C LYS A 24 -25.88 -2.91 1.08
N VAL A 25 -26.75 -1.90 1.21
CA VAL A 25 -27.14 -1.27 2.48
C VAL A 25 -28.66 -1.15 2.55
N GLU A 26 -29.27 -1.69 3.60
CA GLU A 26 -30.68 -1.56 3.91
C GLU A 26 -30.83 -1.05 5.35
N LEU A 27 -31.06 0.26 5.55
CA LEU A 27 -31.21 0.88 6.87
C LEU A 27 -32.67 1.14 7.22
N GLN A 28 -32.93 1.12 8.53
CA GLN A 28 -34.21 1.44 9.15
C GLN A 28 -34.05 2.68 10.06
N GLN A 29 -35.16 3.20 10.59
CA GLN A 29 -35.12 4.36 11.50
C GLN A 29 -34.72 3.99 12.93
N GLU A 30 -34.91 2.74 13.32
CA GLU A 30 -34.60 2.22 14.64
C GLU A 30 -33.08 2.15 14.88
N VAL A 31 -32.70 2.02 16.14
CA VAL A 31 -31.31 1.94 16.57
C VAL A 31 -31.07 0.79 17.56
N PHE A 32 -29.88 0.27 17.58
CA PHE A 32 -29.35 -0.58 18.64
C PHE A 32 -28.56 0.32 19.61
N PRO A 33 -29.00 0.51 20.89
CA PRO A 33 -28.30 1.37 21.81
C PRO A 33 -27.01 0.72 22.33
N LEU A 34 -25.89 1.44 22.28
CA LEU A 34 -24.65 1.03 22.91
C LEU A 34 -24.62 1.49 24.38
N ASN A 35 -24.33 0.57 25.29
CA ASN A 35 -24.24 0.86 26.71
C ASN A 35 -23.19 -0.07 27.40
N PRO A 36 -22.78 0.21 28.64
CA PRO A 36 -21.75 -0.58 29.34
C PRO A 36 -22.09 -2.06 29.58
N GLU A 37 -23.38 -2.44 29.45
CA GLU A 37 -23.82 -3.83 29.57
C GLU A 37 -23.93 -4.55 28.22
N THR A 38 -23.61 -3.85 27.09
CA THR A 38 -23.59 -4.48 25.76
C THR A 38 -22.60 -5.63 25.72
N GLY A 39 -23.11 -6.83 25.45
CA GLY A 39 -22.32 -8.06 25.41
C GLY A 39 -21.48 -8.16 24.14
N LEU A 40 -20.38 -8.90 24.23
CA LEU A 40 -19.57 -9.34 23.07
C LEU A 40 -19.44 -10.86 23.12
N TYR A 41 -19.99 -11.53 22.12
CA TYR A 41 -19.85 -12.96 21.90
C TYR A 41 -19.10 -13.23 20.58
N ILE A 42 -18.07 -14.07 20.61
CA ILE A 42 -17.26 -14.37 19.42
C ILE A 42 -17.20 -15.90 19.25
N ASP A 43 -17.76 -16.37 18.14
CA ASP A 43 -17.73 -17.76 17.68
C ASP A 43 -16.88 -17.84 16.40
N ALA A 44 -15.58 -18.04 16.59
CA ALA A 44 -14.58 -18.11 15.53
C ALA A 44 -13.42 -19.03 15.96
N SER A 45 -12.43 -19.24 15.08
CA SER A 45 -11.19 -19.94 15.46
C SER A 45 -10.54 -19.26 16.67
N GLU A 46 -9.81 -20.01 17.51
CA GLU A 46 -9.19 -19.43 18.72
C GLU A 46 -8.21 -18.28 18.39
N GLY A 47 -7.51 -18.36 17.25
CA GLY A 47 -6.63 -17.30 16.78
C GLY A 47 -7.41 -16.03 16.41
N ASP A 48 -8.41 -16.16 15.55
CA ASP A 48 -9.26 -15.04 15.11
C ASP A 48 -10.03 -14.43 16.28
N LYS A 49 -10.55 -15.29 17.19
CA LYS A 49 -11.25 -14.87 18.39
C LYS A 49 -10.39 -13.97 19.29
N LYS A 50 -9.10 -14.35 19.46
CA LYS A 50 -8.15 -13.53 20.22
C LYS A 50 -7.94 -12.17 19.54
N ILE A 51 -7.65 -12.16 18.25
CA ILE A 51 -7.41 -10.93 17.48
C ILE A 51 -8.63 -9.99 17.56
N LEU A 52 -9.81 -10.50 17.24
CA LEU A 52 -11.05 -9.71 17.23
C LEU A 52 -11.40 -9.16 18.62
N LYS A 53 -11.19 -9.97 19.66
CA LYS A 53 -11.40 -9.53 21.06
C LYS A 53 -10.45 -8.41 21.45
N ASP A 54 -9.15 -8.59 21.18
CA ASP A 54 -8.12 -7.62 21.56
C ASP A 54 -8.29 -6.31 20.76
N TYR A 55 -8.63 -6.40 19.48
CA TYR A 55 -8.92 -5.24 18.64
C TYR A 55 -10.13 -4.44 19.14
N LEU A 56 -11.25 -5.10 19.43
CA LEU A 56 -12.45 -4.46 19.96
C LEU A 56 -12.24 -3.89 21.38
N ALA A 57 -11.42 -4.53 22.19
CA ALA A 57 -11.09 -4.01 23.54
C ALA A 57 -10.31 -2.69 23.48
N ALA A 58 -9.56 -2.45 22.41
CA ALA A 58 -8.85 -1.19 22.15
C ALA A 58 -9.75 -0.11 21.54
N SER A 59 -10.95 -0.46 21.05
CA SER A 59 -11.90 0.48 20.44
C SER A 59 -12.65 1.33 21.48
N PHE A 60 -13.39 2.33 21.02
CA PHE A 60 -14.26 3.13 21.89
C PHE A 60 -15.46 2.34 22.44
N MET A 61 -15.82 1.22 21.82
CA MET A 61 -16.90 0.34 22.27
C MET A 61 -16.47 -0.49 23.49
N LYS A 62 -16.80 -0.07 24.67
CA LYS A 62 -16.47 -0.80 25.92
C LYS A 62 -17.40 -2.01 26.11
N LEU A 63 -17.15 -3.08 25.35
CA LEU A 63 -17.98 -4.27 25.30
C LEU A 63 -17.63 -5.26 26.41
N LYS A 64 -18.64 -5.95 26.94
CA LYS A 64 -18.51 -6.94 28.01
C LYS A 64 -18.48 -8.37 27.44
N PRO A 65 -17.39 -9.13 27.57
CA PRO A 65 -17.39 -10.53 27.12
C PRO A 65 -18.50 -11.35 27.78
N VAL A 66 -19.28 -12.09 26.96
CA VAL A 66 -20.36 -12.95 27.43
C VAL A 66 -20.17 -14.38 26.93
N ALA A 67 -20.83 -15.35 27.59
CA ALA A 67 -20.68 -16.77 27.28
C ALA A 67 -21.70 -17.30 26.26
N ALA A 68 -22.71 -16.50 25.91
CA ALA A 68 -23.77 -16.89 24.97
C ALA A 68 -24.14 -15.73 24.04
N GLU A 69 -24.73 -16.06 22.88
CA GLU A 69 -25.16 -15.10 21.87
C GLU A 69 -26.55 -14.45 22.14
N GLU A 70 -27.05 -14.57 23.37
CA GLU A 70 -28.37 -14.11 23.75
C GLU A 70 -28.36 -12.70 24.39
N GLY A 71 -29.48 -12.01 24.28
CA GLY A 71 -29.69 -10.70 24.88
C GLY A 71 -29.07 -9.54 24.07
N HIS A 72 -28.81 -8.42 24.75
CA HIS A 72 -28.26 -7.20 24.16
C HIS A 72 -26.77 -7.35 23.86
N THR A 73 -26.47 -7.97 22.69
CA THR A 73 -25.13 -8.53 22.40
C THR A 73 -24.71 -8.25 20.97
N ILE A 74 -23.42 -7.93 20.79
CA ILE A 74 -22.71 -7.96 19.52
C ILE A 74 -22.14 -9.36 19.35
N VAL A 75 -22.54 -10.03 18.29
CA VAL A 75 -22.18 -11.41 17.95
C VAL A 75 -21.30 -11.41 16.70
N LEU A 76 -20.11 -11.96 16.80
CA LEU A 76 -19.23 -12.24 15.66
C LEU A 76 -19.24 -13.76 15.43
N LYS A 77 -19.74 -14.21 14.30
CA LYS A 77 -19.96 -15.64 14.03
C LYS A 77 -19.32 -16.08 12.72
N GLN A 78 -18.30 -16.91 12.83
CA GLN A 78 -17.70 -17.56 11.67
C GLN A 78 -18.59 -18.72 11.25
N VAL A 79 -19.00 -18.74 9.97
CA VAL A 79 -19.90 -19.73 9.40
C VAL A 79 -19.21 -20.51 8.28
N ALA A 80 -19.64 -21.75 8.06
CA ALA A 80 -19.04 -22.59 7.01
C ALA A 80 -19.37 -22.09 5.59
N GLN A 81 -20.50 -21.44 5.42
CA GLN A 81 -20.98 -20.91 4.13
C GLN A 81 -21.75 -19.62 4.36
N LEU A 82 -21.60 -18.65 3.43
CA LEU A 82 -22.31 -17.40 3.42
C LEU A 82 -22.69 -17.08 1.95
N PRO A 83 -23.84 -17.59 1.48
CA PRO A 83 -24.21 -17.53 0.06
C PRO A 83 -24.50 -16.11 -0.45
N GLU A 84 -24.62 -15.14 0.44
CA GLU A 84 -24.84 -13.73 0.12
C GLU A 84 -23.61 -13.03 -0.46
N VAL A 85 -22.40 -13.63 -0.30
CA VAL A 85 -21.11 -13.09 -0.77
C VAL A 85 -20.27 -14.18 -1.40
N ASN A 86 -19.36 -13.80 -2.31
CA ASN A 86 -18.48 -14.72 -3.02
C ASN A 86 -17.06 -14.80 -2.42
N SER A 87 -16.62 -13.70 -1.81
CA SER A 87 -15.29 -13.60 -1.21
C SER A 87 -15.26 -14.17 0.20
N SER A 88 -14.19 -14.87 0.55
CA SER A 88 -13.92 -15.27 1.94
C SER A 88 -13.72 -14.08 2.89
N GLU A 89 -13.41 -12.90 2.35
CA GLU A 89 -13.30 -11.64 3.08
C GLU A 89 -14.65 -10.88 3.17
N GLY A 90 -15.71 -11.40 2.52
CA GLY A 90 -17.06 -10.85 2.59
C GLY A 90 -17.75 -11.13 3.92
N TYR A 91 -18.76 -10.32 4.23
CA TYR A 91 -19.55 -10.42 5.46
C TYR A 91 -21.00 -9.95 5.28
N VAL A 92 -21.83 -10.37 6.21
CA VAL A 92 -23.18 -9.83 6.41
C VAL A 92 -23.27 -9.29 7.84
N LEU A 93 -23.53 -7.99 7.96
CA LEU A 93 -23.77 -7.30 9.22
C LEU A 93 -25.28 -7.03 9.35
N THR A 94 -25.91 -7.61 10.36
CA THR A 94 -27.32 -7.39 10.68
C THR A 94 -27.43 -6.72 12.03
N VAL A 95 -28.08 -5.56 12.07
CA VAL A 95 -28.38 -4.81 13.29
C VAL A 95 -29.87 -4.83 13.53
N THR A 96 -30.31 -5.29 14.68
CA THR A 96 -31.68 -5.21 15.21
C THR A 96 -31.68 -4.36 16.47
N PRO A 97 -32.83 -3.95 17.02
CA PRO A 97 -32.85 -3.20 18.29
C PRO A 97 -32.24 -3.97 19.47
N ASP A 98 -32.19 -5.31 19.39
CA ASP A 98 -31.77 -6.17 20.50
C ASP A 98 -30.40 -6.81 20.27
N GLN A 99 -29.92 -6.89 19.03
CA GLN A 99 -28.69 -7.64 18.71
C GLN A 99 -28.00 -7.07 17.46
N VAL A 100 -26.67 -7.10 17.47
CA VAL A 100 -25.80 -6.95 16.29
C VAL A 100 -25.20 -8.33 15.95
N LEU A 101 -25.35 -8.76 14.71
CA LEU A 101 -24.78 -10.02 14.22
C LEU A 101 -23.91 -9.79 12.98
N ILE A 102 -22.62 -10.13 13.08
CA ILE A 102 -21.69 -10.17 11.95
C ILE A 102 -21.41 -11.62 11.60
N ARG A 103 -21.73 -12.03 10.37
CA ARG A 103 -21.40 -13.37 9.84
C ARG A 103 -20.39 -13.26 8.71
N ALA A 104 -19.37 -14.12 8.72
CA ALA A 104 -18.39 -14.27 7.65
C ALA A 104 -17.86 -15.72 7.60
N THR A 105 -17.20 -16.08 6.50
CA THR A 105 -16.58 -17.41 6.38
C THR A 105 -15.15 -17.46 6.90
N SER A 106 -14.54 -16.30 7.21
CA SER A 106 -13.17 -16.18 7.73
C SER A 106 -13.05 -15.13 8.83
N GLY A 107 -11.95 -15.16 9.58
CA GLY A 107 -11.60 -14.14 10.55
C GLY A 107 -11.43 -12.76 9.91
N ALA A 108 -10.86 -12.68 8.70
CA ALA A 108 -10.72 -11.45 7.94
C ALA A 108 -12.09 -10.84 7.58
N GLY A 109 -13.03 -11.64 7.12
CA GLY A 109 -14.40 -11.18 6.84
C GLY A 109 -15.09 -10.64 8.10
N LEU A 110 -14.95 -11.32 9.25
CA LEU A 110 -15.45 -10.81 10.53
C LEU A 110 -14.79 -9.47 10.90
N PHE A 111 -13.48 -9.36 10.70
CA PHE A 111 -12.73 -8.13 10.97
C PHE A 111 -13.22 -6.96 10.11
N TYR A 112 -13.45 -7.15 8.81
CA TYR A 112 -13.97 -6.10 7.94
C TYR A 112 -15.43 -5.74 8.25
N GLY A 113 -16.23 -6.69 8.69
CA GLY A 113 -17.55 -6.42 9.26
C GLY A 113 -17.48 -5.57 10.53
N VAL A 114 -16.48 -5.83 11.38
CA VAL A 114 -16.19 -4.99 12.56
C VAL A 114 -15.79 -3.58 12.15
N GLN A 115 -14.92 -3.39 11.11
CA GLN A 115 -14.56 -2.06 10.64
C GLN A 115 -15.79 -1.27 10.19
N THR A 116 -16.68 -1.90 9.44
CA THR A 116 -17.96 -1.27 9.05
C THR A 116 -18.82 -0.91 10.26
N MET A 117 -18.95 -1.82 11.22
CA MET A 117 -19.69 -1.57 12.46
C MET A 117 -19.11 -0.37 13.23
N LEU A 118 -17.78 -0.28 13.35
CA LEU A 118 -17.11 0.84 14.04
C LEU A 118 -17.33 2.17 13.33
N GLN A 119 -17.31 2.20 12.00
CA GLN A 119 -17.58 3.40 11.21
C GLN A 119 -19.05 3.83 11.23
N MET A 120 -19.97 2.87 11.41
CA MET A 120 -21.42 3.16 11.52
C MET A 120 -21.83 3.69 12.89
N ALA A 121 -21.11 3.26 13.92
CA ALA A 121 -21.47 3.57 15.30
C ALA A 121 -21.12 5.02 15.64
N ASP A 122 -22.02 5.66 16.36
CA ASP A 122 -21.62 6.74 17.24
C ASP A 122 -21.38 6.19 18.67
N GLU A 123 -21.00 7.02 19.59
CA GLU A 123 -20.70 6.59 20.98
C GLU A 123 -21.91 5.99 21.72
N LYS A 124 -23.12 6.09 21.18
CA LYS A 124 -24.38 5.76 21.86
C LYS A 124 -25.20 4.71 21.14
N GLU A 125 -25.09 4.60 19.81
CA GLU A 125 -26.01 3.76 19.06
C GLU A 125 -25.44 3.30 17.72
N LEU A 126 -26.05 2.21 17.18
CA LEU A 126 -25.86 1.70 15.83
C LEU A 126 -27.20 1.78 15.07
N PRO A 127 -27.24 2.24 13.82
CA PRO A 127 -28.47 2.21 13.01
C PRO A 127 -28.90 0.75 12.72
N VAL A 128 -30.18 0.46 12.89
CA VAL A 128 -30.75 -0.85 12.54
C VAL A 128 -30.75 -1.04 11.03
N GLY A 129 -30.43 -2.25 10.58
CA GLY A 129 -30.41 -2.58 9.16
C GLY A 129 -29.57 -3.80 8.83
N VAL A 130 -29.41 -4.01 7.52
CA VAL A 130 -28.59 -5.10 6.98
C VAL A 130 -27.59 -4.53 5.98
N ILE A 131 -26.32 -4.92 6.15
CA ILE A 131 -25.24 -4.62 5.21
C ILE A 131 -24.68 -5.94 4.71
N THR A 132 -24.63 -6.10 3.39
CA THR A 132 -23.95 -7.20 2.70
C THR A 132 -22.80 -6.61 1.91
N ASP A 133 -21.59 -7.11 2.14
CA ASP A 133 -20.40 -6.47 1.60
C ASP A 133 -19.26 -7.47 1.35
N GLU A 134 -18.48 -7.22 0.31
CA GLU A 134 -17.30 -8.00 -0.05
C GLU A 134 -16.32 -7.16 -0.87
N PRO A 135 -14.99 -7.45 -0.81
CA PRO A 135 -14.02 -6.71 -1.60
C PRO A 135 -14.08 -7.06 -3.09
N ARG A 136 -13.89 -6.04 -3.93
CA ARG A 136 -13.69 -6.19 -5.38
C ARG A 136 -12.39 -6.92 -5.71
N PHE A 137 -11.30 -6.61 -4.99
CA PHE A 137 -9.97 -7.17 -5.21
C PHE A 137 -9.41 -7.83 -3.95
N ALA A 138 -8.68 -8.93 -4.16
CA ALA A 138 -7.97 -9.64 -3.09
C ALA A 138 -6.71 -8.89 -2.59
N TYR A 139 -6.04 -8.13 -3.46
CA TYR A 139 -4.89 -7.30 -3.12
C TYR A 139 -5.31 -5.82 -3.07
N ARG A 140 -5.20 -5.21 -1.91
CA ARG A 140 -5.54 -3.81 -1.66
C ARG A 140 -4.37 -3.17 -0.90
N GLY A 141 -3.43 -2.59 -1.67
CA GLY A 141 -2.10 -2.25 -1.18
C GLY A 141 -1.85 -0.77 -0.97
N PHE A 142 -0.92 -0.52 -0.06
CA PHE A 142 -0.24 0.76 0.10
C PHE A 142 1.25 0.51 0.27
N MET A 143 2.10 1.19 -0.51
CA MET A 143 3.54 1.17 -0.37
C MET A 143 4.01 2.41 0.38
N MET A 144 4.90 2.19 1.34
CA MET A 144 5.60 3.24 2.07
C MET A 144 7.09 3.13 1.81
N ASP A 145 7.65 4.16 1.19
CA ASP A 145 9.09 4.32 1.06
C ASP A 145 9.69 4.77 2.41
N VAL A 146 10.49 3.91 2.99
CA VAL A 146 11.23 4.17 4.23
C VAL A 146 12.74 4.33 3.96
N SER A 147 13.13 4.23 2.68
CA SER A 147 14.51 4.35 2.24
C SER A 147 14.94 5.82 2.08
N ARG A 148 14.21 6.61 1.27
CA ARG A 148 14.57 8.01 1.00
C ARG A 148 14.51 8.86 2.26
N HIS A 149 13.50 8.62 3.11
CA HIS A 149 13.46 9.09 4.50
C HIS A 149 13.05 7.94 5.42
N PHE A 150 13.76 7.80 6.54
CA PHE A 150 13.47 6.75 7.52
C PHE A 150 12.30 7.18 8.42
N PHE A 151 11.31 6.31 8.54
CA PHE A 151 10.19 6.45 9.47
C PHE A 151 10.27 5.36 10.54
N ASN A 152 10.12 5.74 11.81
CA ASN A 152 10.20 4.78 12.90
C ASN A 152 9.00 3.81 12.90
N LYS A 153 9.15 2.69 13.61
CA LYS A 153 8.13 1.65 13.65
C LYS A 153 6.78 2.11 14.22
N GLU A 154 6.76 3.10 15.10
CA GLU A 154 5.52 3.61 15.68
C GLU A 154 4.69 4.37 14.63
N PHE A 155 5.36 5.12 13.75
CA PHE A 155 4.69 5.74 12.61
C PHE A 155 4.11 4.68 11.65
N ILE A 156 4.87 3.62 11.35
CA ILE A 156 4.40 2.52 10.49
C ILE A 156 3.17 1.83 11.10
N LYS A 157 3.18 1.55 12.41
CA LYS A 157 2.03 0.98 13.11
C LYS A 157 0.80 1.89 13.04
N LYS A 158 0.98 3.20 13.23
CA LYS A 158 -0.10 4.18 13.09
C LYS A 158 -0.73 4.14 11.70
N GLN A 159 0.09 4.00 10.64
CA GLN A 159 -0.44 3.82 9.30
C GLN A 159 -1.19 2.48 9.14
N MET A 160 -0.68 1.38 9.73
CA MET A 160 -1.39 0.10 9.72
C MET A 160 -2.78 0.17 10.36
N ASP A 161 -2.95 0.97 11.43
CA ASP A 161 -4.26 1.18 12.05
C ASP A 161 -5.26 1.79 11.06
N ALA A 162 -4.87 2.85 10.36
CA ALA A 162 -5.72 3.48 9.36
C ALA A 162 -5.96 2.57 8.14
N LEU A 163 -4.92 1.88 7.63
CA LEU A 163 -5.08 0.93 6.53
C LEU A 163 -6.11 -0.15 6.86
N ALA A 164 -6.04 -0.72 8.06
CA ALA A 164 -7.00 -1.71 8.55
C ALA A 164 -8.42 -1.15 8.66
N TYR A 165 -8.56 0.07 9.19
CA TYR A 165 -9.86 0.76 9.34
C TYR A 165 -10.55 0.97 8.00
N TYR A 166 -9.78 1.28 6.94
CA TYR A 166 -10.28 1.43 5.57
C TYR A 166 -10.15 0.15 4.72
N LYS A 167 -9.98 -1.01 5.35
CA LYS A 167 -10.02 -2.36 4.74
C LYS A 167 -8.94 -2.61 3.69
N LEU A 168 -7.80 -1.90 3.75
CA LEU A 168 -6.60 -2.28 3.00
C LEU A 168 -5.89 -3.44 3.73
N ASN A 169 -5.30 -4.37 2.95
CA ASN A 169 -4.77 -5.62 3.50
C ASN A 169 -3.32 -5.92 3.12
N ARG A 170 -2.65 -4.99 2.44
CA ARG A 170 -1.22 -5.12 2.09
C ARG A 170 -0.50 -3.82 2.43
N LEU A 171 0.55 -3.95 3.23
CA LEU A 171 1.54 -2.89 3.42
C LEU A 171 2.83 -3.32 2.72
N HIS A 172 3.20 -2.64 1.65
CA HIS A 172 4.45 -2.83 0.95
C HIS A 172 5.49 -1.88 1.55
N LEU A 173 6.58 -2.41 2.10
CA LEU A 173 7.69 -1.63 2.62
C LEU A 173 8.82 -1.59 1.60
N HIS A 174 9.07 -0.41 1.05
CA HIS A 174 10.22 -0.14 0.19
C HIS A 174 11.45 0.10 1.09
N LEU A 175 12.15 -1.02 1.40
CA LEU A 175 13.16 -1.10 2.46
C LEU A 175 14.55 -0.68 2.02
N THR A 176 14.82 -0.67 0.73
CA THR A 176 16.15 -0.44 0.17
C THR A 176 16.09 0.40 -1.09
N ASP A 177 16.91 1.40 -1.16
CA ASP A 177 17.16 2.26 -2.32
C ASP A 177 18.42 3.09 -2.05
N ALA A 178 18.94 3.73 -3.06
CA ALA A 178 20.19 4.50 -3.02
C ALA A 178 20.37 5.42 -1.79
N ALA A 179 19.28 5.94 -1.22
CA ALA A 179 19.34 6.84 -0.07
C ALA A 179 19.53 6.14 1.28
N GLY A 180 19.33 4.83 1.35
CA GLY A 180 19.60 4.05 2.55
C GLY A 180 18.97 2.67 2.59
N TRP A 181 19.71 1.73 3.17
CA TRP A 181 19.28 0.39 3.49
C TRP A 181 18.57 0.35 4.86
N ARG A 182 17.36 -0.22 4.97
CA ARG A 182 16.53 -0.06 6.18
C ARG A 182 16.22 -1.33 6.96
N ILE A 183 16.87 -2.46 6.66
CA ILE A 183 16.62 -3.73 7.36
C ILE A 183 17.93 -4.38 7.80
N GLU A 184 17.98 -4.82 9.07
CA GLU A 184 19.14 -5.56 9.59
C GLU A 184 19.30 -6.91 8.89
N ILE A 185 20.46 -7.13 8.26
CA ILE A 185 20.91 -8.42 7.71
C ILE A 185 22.16 -8.82 8.46
N LYS A 186 22.07 -9.81 9.34
CA LYS A 186 23.15 -10.19 10.26
C LYS A 186 24.40 -10.65 9.53
N LYS A 187 24.24 -11.27 8.36
CA LYS A 187 25.36 -11.72 7.54
C LYS A 187 26.13 -10.55 6.90
N TYR A 188 25.50 -9.40 6.74
CA TYR A 188 26.07 -8.23 6.07
C TYR A 188 25.92 -6.95 6.92
N PRO A 189 26.67 -6.83 8.03
CA PRO A 189 26.48 -5.75 9.02
C PRO A 189 26.70 -4.33 8.43
N ARG A 190 27.58 -4.19 7.43
CA ARG A 190 27.83 -2.90 6.77
C ARG A 190 26.58 -2.29 6.12
N LEU A 191 25.54 -3.10 5.87
CA LEU A 191 24.25 -2.60 5.35
C LEU A 191 23.56 -1.67 6.36
N THR A 192 23.73 -1.91 7.66
CA THR A 192 23.13 -1.10 8.72
C THR A 192 24.14 -0.23 9.46
N GLU A 193 25.40 -0.65 9.59
CA GLU A 193 26.45 0.15 10.20
C GLU A 193 26.88 1.35 9.33
N PHE A 194 26.67 1.27 8.00
CA PHE A 194 27.11 2.29 7.04
C PHE A 194 26.03 2.66 6.01
N ALA A 195 25.48 1.70 5.25
CA ALA A 195 24.57 1.98 4.14
C ALA A 195 23.19 2.49 4.59
N ALA A 196 22.85 2.43 5.88
CA ALA A 196 21.63 3.01 6.45
C ALA A 196 21.77 4.49 6.84
N TRP A 197 22.96 5.06 6.74
CA TRP A 197 23.29 6.39 7.25
C TRP A 197 23.89 7.26 6.15
N ARG A 198 23.53 8.52 6.13
CA ARG A 198 23.99 9.46 5.10
C ARG A 198 24.31 10.84 5.69
N GLU A 199 25.18 11.56 5.01
CA GLU A 199 25.36 13.00 5.20
C GLU A 199 24.07 13.72 4.81
N PHE A 200 23.65 14.76 5.49
CA PHE A 200 22.43 15.54 5.28
C PHE A 200 21.09 14.85 5.66
N PRO A 201 20.22 15.61 6.32
CA PRO A 201 18.93 15.10 6.83
C PRO A 201 17.91 14.83 5.72
N THR A 202 17.90 15.62 4.65
CA THR A 202 16.95 15.45 3.55
C THR A 202 17.58 14.73 2.35
N TRP A 203 16.76 13.98 1.63
CA TRP A 203 17.18 13.34 0.38
C TRP A 203 17.69 14.37 -0.64
N LYS A 204 17.01 15.51 -0.79
CA LYS A 204 17.36 16.59 -1.72
C LYS A 204 18.74 17.19 -1.44
N GLU A 205 19.06 17.43 -0.17
CA GLU A 205 20.39 17.94 0.21
C GLU A 205 21.46 16.87 -0.07
N TRP A 206 21.24 15.63 0.36
CA TRP A 206 22.15 14.53 0.10
C TRP A 206 22.39 14.30 -1.40
N TRP A 207 21.33 14.28 -2.20
CA TRP A 207 21.40 14.09 -3.65
C TRP A 207 22.25 15.18 -4.35
N ASN A 208 22.11 16.44 -3.92
CA ASN A 208 22.80 17.59 -4.51
C ASN A 208 24.21 17.82 -3.97
N ASN A 209 24.62 17.13 -2.89
CA ASN A 209 25.91 17.35 -2.22
C ASN A 209 26.85 16.13 -2.23
N GLY A 210 26.79 15.32 -3.29
CA GLY A 210 27.76 14.25 -3.53
C GLY A 210 27.37 12.87 -2.99
N ARG A 211 26.20 12.72 -2.42
CA ARG A 211 25.56 11.44 -2.04
C ARG A 211 26.46 10.55 -1.15
N ARG A 212 27.01 11.14 -0.06
CA ARG A 212 27.91 10.42 0.85
C ARG A 212 27.13 9.69 1.93
N TYR A 213 27.62 8.47 2.23
CA TYR A 213 27.19 7.67 3.37
C TYR A 213 28.10 7.90 4.56
N GLU A 214 27.59 7.64 5.76
CA GLU A 214 28.23 7.86 7.04
C GLU A 214 28.23 6.58 7.88
N GLU A 215 29.20 6.46 8.80
CA GLU A 215 29.17 5.38 9.79
C GLU A 215 28.09 5.66 10.85
N GLU A 216 27.43 4.61 11.34
CA GLU A 216 26.48 4.71 12.45
C GLU A 216 27.09 5.45 13.64
N GLY A 217 26.36 6.41 14.19
CA GLY A 217 26.79 7.21 15.34
C GLY A 217 27.79 8.32 15.01
N SER A 218 28.17 8.54 13.75
CA SER A 218 28.93 9.73 13.38
C SER A 218 28.07 10.99 13.55
N LYS A 219 28.72 12.14 13.80
CA LYS A 219 28.03 13.39 14.19
C LYS A 219 27.01 13.87 13.15
N ASP A 220 27.31 13.64 11.89
CA ASP A 220 26.50 14.15 10.77
C ASP A 220 25.72 13.02 10.08
N ALA A 221 25.57 11.85 10.75
CA ALA A 221 24.80 10.71 10.25
C ALA A 221 23.30 10.92 10.42
N HIS A 222 22.58 10.87 9.30
CA HIS A 222 21.13 10.88 9.25
C HIS A 222 20.60 9.61 8.60
N GLY A 223 19.64 8.96 9.24
CA GLY A 223 19.08 7.71 8.75
C GLY A 223 18.48 6.87 9.86
N GLY A 224 18.55 5.57 9.69
CA GLY A 224 18.03 4.57 10.62
C GLY A 224 17.73 3.28 9.89
N TYR A 225 17.41 2.26 10.64
CA TYR A 225 17.01 0.95 10.13
C TYR A 225 16.11 0.23 11.15
N TYR A 226 15.43 -0.79 10.68
CA TYR A 226 14.69 -1.71 11.54
C TYR A 226 15.57 -2.89 11.88
N THR A 227 15.71 -3.18 13.18
CA THR A 227 16.30 -4.45 13.63
C THR A 227 15.38 -5.61 13.22
N GLN A 228 15.92 -6.83 13.23
CA GLN A 228 15.08 -8.00 12.97
C GLN A 228 13.93 -8.14 13.99
N ASP A 229 14.14 -7.68 15.23
CA ASP A 229 13.09 -7.68 16.25
C ASP A 229 12.02 -6.61 15.98
N ASP A 230 12.40 -5.43 15.47
CA ASP A 230 11.44 -4.42 15.02
C ASP A 230 10.57 -4.94 13.86
N ILE A 231 11.17 -5.66 12.90
CA ILE A 231 10.42 -6.28 11.80
C ILE A 231 9.45 -7.34 12.33
N ARG A 232 9.88 -8.22 13.25
CA ARG A 232 8.97 -9.21 13.86
C ARG A 232 7.80 -8.54 14.57
N GLU A 233 8.06 -7.44 15.26
CA GLU A 233 7.03 -6.65 15.94
C GLU A 233 6.05 -6.02 14.93
N LEU A 234 6.55 -5.41 13.84
CA LEU A 234 5.71 -4.84 12.79
C LEU A 234 4.86 -5.91 12.09
N VAL A 235 5.45 -7.05 11.77
CA VAL A 235 4.74 -8.16 11.13
C VAL A 235 3.64 -8.72 12.04
N ALA A 236 3.92 -8.91 13.33
CA ALA A 236 2.92 -9.37 14.30
C ALA A 236 1.78 -8.35 14.45
N TYR A 237 2.11 -7.06 14.54
CA TYR A 237 1.13 -5.98 14.63
C TYR A 237 0.22 -5.90 13.40
N ALA A 238 0.78 -6.11 12.20
CA ALA A 238 0.04 -6.18 10.95
C ALA A 238 -0.91 -7.40 10.92
N GLN A 239 -0.44 -8.57 11.37
CA GLN A 239 -1.26 -9.79 11.43
C GLN A 239 -2.50 -9.63 12.31
N GLU A 240 -2.39 -8.92 13.43
CA GLU A 240 -3.52 -8.59 14.30
C GLU A 240 -4.55 -7.64 13.64
N ARG A 241 -4.24 -7.13 12.44
CA ARG A 241 -5.08 -6.25 11.61
C ARG A 241 -5.43 -6.85 10.25
N PHE A 242 -5.14 -8.14 10.06
CA PHE A 242 -5.30 -8.85 8.78
C PHE A 242 -4.56 -8.18 7.62
N ILE A 243 -3.44 -7.51 7.93
CA ILE A 243 -2.53 -6.90 6.95
C ILE A 243 -1.32 -7.83 6.78
N THR A 244 -0.95 -8.07 5.52
CA THR A 244 0.32 -8.72 5.17
C THR A 244 1.35 -7.66 4.81
N VAL A 245 2.52 -7.70 5.45
CA VAL A 245 3.65 -6.85 5.10
C VAL A 245 4.46 -7.52 3.98
N ILE A 246 4.63 -6.82 2.86
CA ILE A 246 5.42 -7.27 1.70
C ILE A 246 6.74 -6.50 1.73
N PRO A 247 7.89 -7.17 1.89
CA PRO A 247 9.19 -6.52 1.81
C PRO A 247 9.60 -6.31 0.36
N GLU A 248 10.23 -5.18 0.06
CA GLU A 248 10.94 -4.93 -1.18
C GLU A 248 12.44 -4.83 -0.93
N ILE A 249 13.20 -5.58 -1.72
CA ILE A 249 14.67 -5.55 -1.77
C ILE A 249 15.05 -5.29 -3.22
N GLU A 250 15.58 -4.11 -3.48
CA GLU A 250 15.91 -3.64 -4.83
C GLU A 250 17.04 -4.43 -5.49
N MET A 251 16.78 -4.83 -6.71
CA MET A 251 17.73 -5.45 -7.64
C MET A 251 17.20 -5.44 -9.09
N PRO A 252 18.03 -5.23 -10.09
CA PRO A 252 19.49 -5.01 -10.02
C PRO A 252 19.89 -3.57 -9.76
N ALA A 253 18.98 -2.60 -9.87
CA ALA A 253 19.25 -1.18 -9.71
C ALA A 253 18.97 -0.67 -8.29
N HIS A 254 18.92 0.65 -8.12
CA HIS A 254 18.63 1.34 -6.84
C HIS A 254 19.50 0.87 -5.66
N SER A 255 20.70 0.32 -5.95
CA SER A 255 21.56 -0.38 -4.98
C SER A 255 22.88 0.36 -4.73
N GLU A 256 22.94 1.69 -4.91
CA GLU A 256 24.16 2.50 -4.73
C GLU A 256 24.71 2.38 -3.30
N GLU A 257 23.84 2.31 -2.29
CA GLU A 257 24.19 2.15 -0.89
C GLU A 257 24.88 0.80 -0.63
N VAL A 258 24.35 -0.27 -1.20
CA VAL A 258 24.94 -1.63 -1.14
C VAL A 258 26.29 -1.65 -1.84
N LEU A 259 26.35 -1.14 -3.07
CA LEU A 259 27.56 -1.17 -3.91
C LEU A 259 28.65 -0.23 -3.40
N THR A 260 28.31 0.72 -2.52
CA THR A 260 29.27 1.53 -1.81
C THR A 260 29.81 0.80 -0.58
N ALA A 261 28.95 0.07 0.14
CA ALA A 261 29.35 -0.75 1.30
C ALA A 261 30.11 -2.02 0.92
N TYR A 262 29.77 -2.62 -0.24
CA TYR A 262 30.33 -3.88 -0.79
C TYR A 262 30.67 -3.69 -2.27
N PRO A 263 31.72 -2.92 -2.60
CA PRO A 263 32.02 -2.53 -3.99
C PRO A 263 32.40 -3.72 -4.89
N GLU A 264 32.80 -4.86 -4.33
CA GLU A 264 33.07 -6.08 -5.08
C GLU A 264 31.83 -6.67 -5.79
N LEU A 265 30.62 -6.22 -5.45
CA LEU A 265 29.36 -6.62 -6.10
C LEU A 265 29.06 -5.79 -7.35
N SER A 266 29.79 -4.69 -7.57
CA SER A 266 29.67 -3.84 -8.76
C SER A 266 30.60 -4.29 -9.90
N CYS A 267 30.37 -3.80 -11.12
CA CYS A 267 31.25 -4.09 -12.27
C CYS A 267 32.59 -3.37 -12.19
N THR A 268 32.66 -2.23 -11.49
CA THR A 268 33.89 -1.43 -11.32
C THR A 268 34.72 -1.86 -10.14
N HIS A 269 34.12 -2.53 -9.16
CA HIS A 269 34.72 -2.82 -7.84
C HIS A 269 35.17 -1.56 -7.08
N GLU A 270 34.55 -0.42 -7.38
CA GLU A 270 34.82 0.86 -6.73
C GLU A 270 33.54 1.44 -6.09
N PRO A 271 33.62 1.97 -4.85
CA PRO A 271 32.46 2.62 -4.21
C PRO A 271 32.04 3.90 -4.96
N TYR A 272 30.78 4.29 -4.83
CA TYR A 272 30.20 5.50 -5.43
C TYR A 272 30.25 5.58 -6.98
N LYS A 273 30.36 4.45 -7.67
CA LYS A 273 30.49 4.44 -9.13
C LYS A 273 29.31 3.84 -9.87
N GLN A 274 28.50 3.06 -9.20
CA GLN A 274 27.41 2.33 -9.82
C GLN A 274 26.22 2.20 -8.87
N ALA A 275 25.03 2.11 -9.47
CA ALA A 275 23.77 1.80 -8.78
C ALA A 275 23.24 0.40 -9.17
N ASP A 276 23.83 -0.25 -10.18
CA ASP A 276 23.40 -1.56 -10.66
C ASP A 276 24.40 -2.66 -10.25
N PHE A 277 23.90 -3.77 -9.74
CA PHE A 277 24.70 -4.97 -9.46
C PHE A 277 25.42 -5.51 -10.70
N CYS A 278 26.57 -6.13 -10.51
CA CYS A 278 27.26 -6.90 -11.55
C CYS A 278 26.59 -8.27 -11.74
N VAL A 279 25.71 -8.42 -12.72
CA VAL A 279 24.97 -9.67 -12.99
C VAL A 279 25.90 -10.80 -13.48
N GLY A 280 27.07 -10.47 -13.99
CA GLY A 280 28.10 -11.46 -14.35
C GLY A 280 28.81 -12.10 -13.17
N ASN A 281 28.74 -11.49 -11.99
CA ASN A 281 29.46 -11.91 -10.78
C ASN A 281 28.62 -12.89 -9.94
N GLU A 282 29.14 -14.09 -9.67
CA GLU A 282 28.45 -15.06 -8.79
C GLU A 282 28.30 -14.57 -7.34
N LYS A 283 29.20 -13.72 -6.86
CA LYS A 283 29.07 -13.12 -5.53
C LYS A 283 27.83 -12.25 -5.38
N THR A 284 27.34 -11.64 -6.49
CA THR A 284 26.07 -10.90 -6.49
C THR A 284 24.91 -11.83 -6.14
N PHE A 285 24.85 -13.00 -6.73
CA PHE A 285 23.79 -13.98 -6.43
C PHE A 285 23.92 -14.55 -5.01
N GLU A 286 25.14 -14.85 -4.59
CA GLU A 286 25.39 -15.28 -3.21
C GLU A 286 24.93 -14.23 -2.19
N PHE A 287 25.21 -12.95 -2.46
CA PHE A 287 24.75 -11.84 -1.63
C PHE A 287 23.23 -11.75 -1.59
N LEU A 288 22.58 -11.68 -2.77
CA LEU A 288 21.13 -11.55 -2.89
C LEU A 288 20.37 -12.74 -2.27
N GLU A 289 20.83 -13.96 -2.53
CA GLU A 289 20.24 -15.18 -1.97
C GLU A 289 20.37 -15.22 -0.43
N ASN A 290 21.50 -14.77 0.13
CA ASN A 290 21.66 -14.66 1.59
C ASN A 290 20.78 -13.59 2.21
N VAL A 291 20.66 -12.41 1.58
CA VAL A 291 19.75 -11.33 2.03
C VAL A 291 18.31 -11.83 2.01
N LEU A 292 17.87 -12.41 0.88
CA LEU A 292 16.51 -12.92 0.74
C LEU A 292 16.23 -14.06 1.72
N THR A 293 17.21 -14.87 2.10
CA THR A 293 17.03 -15.90 3.12
C THR A 293 16.64 -15.29 4.46
N GLU A 294 17.37 -14.28 4.96
CA GLU A 294 17.03 -13.61 6.21
C GLU A 294 15.70 -12.84 6.12
N VAL A 295 15.43 -12.21 4.97
CA VAL A 295 14.13 -11.53 4.72
C VAL A 295 12.96 -12.52 4.78
N MET A 296 13.08 -13.68 4.14
CA MET A 296 12.01 -14.69 4.16
C MET A 296 11.76 -15.30 5.55
N GLU A 297 12.76 -15.31 6.44
CA GLU A 297 12.59 -15.72 7.84
C GLU A 297 11.80 -14.70 8.67
N LEU A 298 11.86 -13.42 8.29
CA LEU A 298 11.20 -12.32 8.99
C LEU A 298 9.79 -12.06 8.48
N PHE A 299 9.56 -12.22 7.17
CA PHE A 299 8.28 -11.90 6.54
C PHE A 299 7.56 -13.18 6.08
N PRO A 300 6.37 -13.49 6.64
CA PRO A 300 5.57 -14.63 6.23
C PRO A 300 4.84 -14.42 4.89
N SER A 301 5.01 -13.27 4.25
CA SER A 301 4.39 -12.93 2.99
C SER A 301 4.65 -13.98 1.90
N GLU A 302 3.62 -14.34 1.17
CA GLU A 302 3.74 -15.18 -0.03
C GLU A 302 4.62 -14.51 -1.10
N TYR A 303 4.55 -13.17 -1.18
CA TYR A 303 5.28 -12.36 -2.15
C TYR A 303 6.52 -11.71 -1.52
N ILE A 304 7.61 -11.72 -2.28
CA ILE A 304 8.79 -10.88 -2.06
C ILE A 304 8.91 -9.97 -3.28
N HIS A 305 8.90 -8.66 -3.06
CA HIS A 305 9.11 -7.68 -4.11
C HIS A 305 10.61 -7.48 -4.32
N ILE A 306 11.05 -7.51 -5.56
CA ILE A 306 12.47 -7.41 -5.91
C ILE A 306 12.84 -6.10 -6.62
N GLY A 307 11.94 -5.13 -6.69
CA GLY A 307 12.10 -3.95 -7.53
C GLY A 307 12.09 -4.32 -9.02
N GLY A 308 13.22 -4.26 -9.65
CA GLY A 308 13.42 -4.64 -11.06
C GLY A 308 13.40 -3.45 -12.01
N ASP A 309 13.12 -2.26 -11.50
CA ASP A 309 12.93 -1.03 -12.23
C ASP A 309 14.23 -0.27 -12.50
N GLU A 310 14.17 0.60 -13.47
CA GLU A 310 15.12 1.68 -13.80
C GLU A 310 16.60 1.26 -13.92
N ALA A 311 16.90 -0.02 -14.15
CA ALA A 311 18.28 -0.49 -14.31
C ALA A 311 18.99 0.24 -15.47
N GLY A 312 19.99 1.04 -15.12
CA GLY A 312 20.74 1.84 -16.10
C GLY A 312 21.61 1.01 -17.04
N LYS A 313 22.09 -0.17 -16.59
CA LYS A 313 22.82 -1.19 -17.37
C LYS A 313 24.11 -0.67 -18.05
N ALA A 314 24.53 0.57 -17.76
CA ALA A 314 25.60 1.26 -18.48
C ALA A 314 26.95 0.54 -18.42
N SER A 315 27.24 -0.15 -17.31
CA SER A 315 28.51 -0.86 -17.12
C SER A 315 28.51 -2.29 -17.69
N TRP A 316 27.36 -2.91 -17.90
CA TRP A 316 27.27 -4.31 -18.31
C TRP A 316 27.85 -4.60 -19.69
N PRO A 317 27.69 -3.71 -20.72
CA PRO A 317 28.27 -3.93 -22.05
C PRO A 317 29.81 -4.02 -22.06
N THR A 318 30.48 -3.38 -21.11
CA THR A 318 31.93 -3.33 -21.03
C THR A 318 32.52 -4.21 -19.92
N CYS A 319 31.68 -4.70 -19.00
CA CYS A 319 32.09 -5.56 -17.91
C CYS A 319 32.46 -6.97 -18.40
N LYS A 320 33.69 -7.42 -18.16
CA LYS A 320 34.17 -8.75 -18.59
C LYS A 320 33.32 -9.88 -18.02
N LEU A 321 32.87 -9.77 -16.76
CA LEU A 321 32.06 -10.79 -16.10
C LEU A 321 30.64 -10.84 -16.71
N CYS A 322 30.00 -9.69 -16.93
CA CYS A 322 28.69 -9.62 -17.58
C CYS A 322 28.75 -10.18 -19.01
N GLN A 323 29.77 -9.81 -19.79
CA GLN A 323 29.93 -10.33 -21.15
C GLN A 323 30.22 -11.85 -21.18
N ALA A 324 31.02 -12.35 -20.23
CA ALA A 324 31.25 -13.79 -20.09
C ALA A 324 29.95 -14.54 -19.73
N ARG A 325 29.12 -13.97 -18.83
CA ARG A 325 27.80 -14.51 -18.48
C ARG A 325 26.90 -14.55 -19.71
N MET A 326 26.75 -13.43 -20.40
CA MET A 326 25.92 -13.35 -21.61
C MET A 326 26.33 -14.39 -22.65
N LYS A 327 27.64 -14.54 -22.89
CA LYS A 327 28.15 -15.55 -23.82
C LYS A 327 27.85 -16.98 -23.35
N LYS A 328 28.04 -17.26 -22.06
CA LYS A 328 27.81 -18.59 -21.46
C LYS A 328 26.35 -19.01 -21.55
N GLU A 329 25.44 -18.09 -21.23
CA GLU A 329 23.99 -18.35 -21.17
C GLU A 329 23.29 -18.10 -22.52
N GLY A 330 24.02 -17.62 -23.55
CA GLY A 330 23.48 -17.35 -24.89
C GLY A 330 22.56 -16.13 -24.96
N LEU A 331 22.76 -15.16 -24.07
CA LEU A 331 21.94 -13.94 -23.99
C LEU A 331 22.37 -12.94 -25.06
N LYS A 332 21.39 -12.30 -25.72
CA LYS A 332 21.61 -11.42 -26.88
C LYS A 332 22.02 -10.00 -26.50
N ASP A 333 21.42 -9.49 -25.41
CA ASP A 333 21.59 -8.11 -24.95
C ASP A 333 21.50 -7.99 -23.43
N VAL A 334 21.65 -6.76 -22.94
CA VAL A 334 21.61 -6.46 -21.50
C VAL A 334 20.21 -6.59 -20.88
N ASN A 335 19.14 -6.53 -21.67
CA ASN A 335 17.79 -6.77 -21.16
C ASN A 335 17.58 -8.27 -20.87
N GLU A 336 18.08 -9.14 -21.75
CA GLU A 336 18.11 -10.59 -21.47
C GLU A 336 19.03 -10.91 -20.28
N LEU A 337 20.09 -10.12 -20.04
CA LEU A 337 20.94 -10.28 -18.83
C LEU A 337 20.19 -9.88 -17.55
N GLN A 338 19.38 -8.83 -17.57
CA GLN A 338 18.48 -8.48 -16.46
C GLN A 338 17.45 -9.59 -16.24
N SER A 339 16.79 -10.03 -17.30
CA SER A 339 15.85 -11.15 -17.25
C SER A 339 16.48 -12.42 -16.65
N TYR A 340 17.73 -12.72 -17.00
CA TYR A 340 18.49 -13.84 -16.41
C TYR A 340 18.60 -13.70 -14.87
N LEU A 341 18.90 -12.49 -14.36
CA LEU A 341 18.95 -12.26 -12.91
C LEU A 341 17.57 -12.53 -12.28
N ILE A 342 16.53 -11.93 -12.85
CA ILE A 342 15.16 -12.06 -12.33
C ILE A 342 14.71 -13.53 -12.31
N HIS A 343 14.95 -14.28 -13.39
CA HIS A 343 14.64 -15.72 -13.46
C HIS A 343 15.37 -16.52 -12.40
N ARG A 344 16.66 -16.22 -12.17
CA ARG A 344 17.46 -16.94 -11.17
C ARG A 344 16.97 -16.66 -9.75
N ILE A 345 16.59 -15.41 -9.46
CA ILE A 345 15.98 -15.03 -8.17
C ILE A 345 14.59 -15.64 -8.02
N GLU A 346 13.78 -15.67 -9.08
CA GLU A 346 12.47 -16.36 -9.03
C GLU A 346 12.62 -17.84 -8.68
N VAL A 347 13.54 -18.55 -9.33
CA VAL A 347 13.82 -19.97 -9.03
C VAL A 347 14.20 -20.14 -7.57
N PHE A 348 15.04 -19.24 -7.04
CA PHE A 348 15.43 -19.25 -5.64
C PHE A 348 14.23 -19.03 -4.70
N LEU A 349 13.40 -18.00 -4.95
CA LEU A 349 12.20 -17.71 -4.16
C LEU A 349 11.18 -18.86 -4.21
N ASN A 350 10.92 -19.41 -5.40
CA ASN A 350 9.99 -20.52 -5.58
C ASN A 350 10.44 -21.78 -4.85
N ALA A 351 11.75 -22.06 -4.82
CA ALA A 351 12.32 -23.18 -4.06
C ALA A 351 12.09 -23.03 -2.53
N HIS A 352 11.86 -21.80 -2.05
CA HIS A 352 11.53 -21.50 -0.67
C HIS A 352 10.03 -21.23 -0.43
N GLY A 353 9.17 -21.57 -1.40
CA GLY A 353 7.72 -21.41 -1.30
C GLY A 353 7.24 -19.95 -1.36
N ARG A 354 8.05 -19.06 -1.95
CA ARG A 354 7.71 -17.65 -2.15
C ARG A 354 7.48 -17.36 -3.63
N LYS A 355 6.74 -16.28 -3.90
CA LYS A 355 6.49 -15.78 -5.26
C LYS A 355 7.22 -14.46 -5.48
N LEU A 356 7.76 -14.29 -6.66
CA LEU A 356 8.39 -13.04 -7.08
C LEU A 356 7.32 -12.02 -7.47
N LEU A 357 7.44 -10.81 -6.95
CA LEU A 357 6.72 -9.61 -7.36
C LEU A 357 7.76 -8.58 -7.82
N GLY A 358 7.49 -7.82 -8.87
CA GLY A 358 8.38 -6.74 -9.31
C GLY A 358 7.65 -5.72 -10.16
N TRP A 359 8.27 -4.55 -10.31
CA TRP A 359 7.79 -3.49 -11.19
C TRP A 359 7.75 -3.96 -12.64
N ASP A 360 7.00 -3.28 -13.50
CA ASP A 360 6.68 -3.79 -14.86
C ASP A 360 7.88 -3.89 -15.80
N GLU A 361 9.07 -3.37 -15.44
CA GLU A 361 10.32 -3.60 -16.16
C GLU A 361 10.80 -5.06 -16.11
N ILE A 362 10.30 -5.89 -15.20
CA ILE A 362 10.57 -7.33 -15.21
C ILE A 362 10.03 -8.06 -16.46
N LEU A 363 9.17 -7.39 -17.24
CA LEU A 363 8.72 -7.85 -18.54
C LEU A 363 9.83 -7.76 -19.61
N GLU A 364 10.85 -6.92 -19.40
CA GLU A 364 11.91 -6.67 -20.38
C GLU A 364 12.86 -7.89 -20.48
N GLY A 365 13.20 -8.29 -21.70
CA GLY A 365 14.08 -9.45 -21.94
C GLY A 365 13.44 -10.81 -21.68
N GLY A 366 12.18 -10.86 -21.22
CA GLY A 366 11.41 -12.07 -20.97
C GLY A 366 10.96 -12.21 -19.51
N LEU A 367 9.65 -12.37 -19.31
CA LEU A 367 9.06 -12.50 -17.97
C LEU A 367 9.34 -13.88 -17.37
N ALA A 368 9.71 -13.90 -16.10
CA ALA A 368 9.89 -15.13 -15.34
C ALA A 368 8.54 -15.87 -15.16
N PRO A 369 8.50 -17.22 -15.24
CA PRO A 369 7.27 -17.99 -15.47
C PRO A 369 6.15 -17.82 -14.45
N ASN A 370 6.49 -17.54 -13.17
CA ASN A 370 5.51 -17.42 -12.08
C ASN A 370 5.49 -16.02 -11.46
N ALA A 371 6.17 -15.06 -12.08
CA ALA A 371 6.26 -13.69 -11.57
C ALA A 371 4.90 -12.98 -11.62
N THR A 372 4.62 -12.19 -10.60
CA THR A 372 3.53 -11.22 -10.57
C THR A 372 4.08 -9.84 -10.93
N VAL A 373 3.37 -9.10 -11.75
CA VAL A 373 3.82 -7.80 -12.26
C VAL A 373 3.08 -6.66 -11.56
N MET A 374 3.82 -5.69 -11.02
CA MET A 374 3.26 -4.42 -10.53
C MET A 374 3.41 -3.35 -11.62
N SER A 375 2.29 -2.93 -12.20
CA SER A 375 2.27 -1.99 -13.33
C SER A 375 2.22 -0.55 -12.84
N TRP A 376 3.32 0.20 -13.01
CA TRP A 376 3.44 1.58 -12.54
C TRP A 376 3.57 2.61 -13.67
N ARG A 377 4.19 2.26 -14.79
CA ARG A 377 4.38 3.14 -15.97
C ARG A 377 3.11 3.33 -16.82
N GLY A 378 1.95 3.10 -16.23
CA GLY A 378 0.64 3.05 -16.85
C GLY A 378 -0.04 1.71 -16.59
N THR A 379 -1.06 1.38 -17.36
CA THR A 379 -1.77 0.10 -17.26
C THR A 379 -1.27 -0.95 -18.26
N GLU A 380 -0.47 -0.55 -19.22
CA GLU A 380 -0.04 -1.39 -20.35
C GLU A 380 0.85 -2.56 -19.90
N GLY A 381 1.73 -2.34 -18.92
CA GLY A 381 2.58 -3.40 -18.34
C GLY A 381 1.73 -4.49 -17.71
N GLY A 382 0.75 -4.11 -16.88
CA GLY A 382 -0.20 -5.02 -16.27
C GLY A 382 -1.03 -5.79 -17.29
N MET A 383 -1.50 -5.12 -18.33
CA MET A 383 -2.25 -5.79 -19.41
C MET A 383 -1.41 -6.80 -20.18
N LYS A 384 -0.13 -6.49 -20.47
CA LYS A 384 0.80 -7.46 -21.08
C LYS A 384 1.01 -8.69 -20.20
N ALA A 385 1.14 -8.50 -18.88
CA ALA A 385 1.24 -9.60 -17.92
C ALA A 385 -0.02 -10.47 -17.95
N VAL A 386 -1.20 -9.86 -17.85
CA VAL A 386 -2.51 -10.53 -17.91
C VAL A 386 -2.70 -11.28 -19.24
N ASP A 387 -2.33 -10.67 -20.36
CA ASP A 387 -2.40 -11.31 -21.67
C ASP A 387 -1.49 -12.54 -21.79
N SER A 388 -0.40 -12.55 -21.04
CA SER A 388 0.54 -13.68 -20.95
C SER A 388 0.17 -14.70 -19.86
N GLY A 389 -0.97 -14.51 -19.17
CA GLY A 389 -1.46 -15.43 -18.13
C GLY A 389 -0.88 -15.19 -16.74
N HIS A 390 -0.22 -14.06 -16.51
CA HIS A 390 0.34 -13.67 -15.20
C HIS A 390 -0.61 -12.76 -14.42
N MET A 391 -0.51 -12.81 -13.10
CA MET A 391 -1.20 -11.85 -12.24
C MET A 391 -0.56 -10.47 -12.37
N ALA A 392 -1.40 -9.43 -12.30
CA ALA A 392 -0.99 -8.04 -12.28
C ALA A 392 -1.59 -7.29 -11.10
N ILE A 393 -0.78 -6.42 -10.48
CA ILE A 393 -1.22 -5.42 -9.51
C ILE A 393 -1.12 -4.06 -10.19
N MET A 394 -2.23 -3.33 -10.21
CA MET A 394 -2.33 -2.05 -10.89
C MET A 394 -1.95 -0.91 -9.97
N SER A 395 -0.89 -0.19 -10.31
CA SER A 395 -0.32 0.90 -9.53
C SER A 395 0.14 2.08 -10.42
N PRO A 396 -0.63 2.46 -11.48
CA PRO A 396 -0.18 3.44 -12.46
C PRO A 396 0.05 4.81 -11.83
N GLY A 397 1.19 5.45 -12.14
CA GLY A 397 1.64 6.70 -11.54
C GLY A 397 0.62 7.83 -11.64
N GLU A 398 -0.15 7.88 -12.72
CA GLU A 398 -1.17 8.91 -12.92
C GLU A 398 -2.38 8.84 -11.97
N PHE A 399 -2.55 7.72 -11.21
CA PHE A 399 -3.65 7.51 -10.27
C PHE A 399 -3.19 7.12 -8.86
N CYS A 400 -1.99 6.54 -8.73
CA CYS A 400 -1.56 5.83 -7.53
C CYS A 400 -0.31 6.40 -6.85
N TYR A 401 0.39 7.39 -7.43
CA TYR A 401 1.61 7.95 -6.85
C TYR A 401 1.30 9.19 -5.99
N PHE A 402 1.25 8.98 -4.70
CA PHE A 402 0.85 9.99 -3.71
C PHE A 402 1.96 10.98 -3.35
N ASP A 403 3.14 10.85 -3.92
CA ASP A 403 4.23 11.82 -3.88
C ASP A 403 4.01 13.02 -4.80
N SER A 404 3.02 12.96 -5.71
CA SER A 404 2.54 14.11 -6.49
C SER A 404 1.73 15.09 -5.66
N TYR A 405 1.74 16.39 -6.03
CA TYR A 405 0.88 17.40 -5.42
C TYR A 405 -0.60 17.01 -5.52
N GLN A 406 -1.35 17.11 -4.43
CA GLN A 406 -2.79 16.88 -4.46
C GLN A 406 -3.63 18.13 -4.65
N ASP A 407 -3.00 19.32 -4.50
CA ASP A 407 -3.60 20.63 -4.78
C ASP A 407 -2.53 21.56 -5.36
N ALA A 408 -2.80 22.85 -5.36
CA ALA A 408 -1.93 23.90 -5.88
C ALA A 408 -0.54 23.88 -5.21
N PRO A 409 0.56 23.77 -5.95
CA PRO A 409 1.91 23.69 -5.37
C PRO A 409 2.25 24.83 -4.40
N ASP A 410 1.77 26.06 -4.66
CA ASP A 410 2.04 27.23 -3.81
C ASP A 410 1.37 27.13 -2.42
N SER A 411 0.41 26.24 -2.25
CA SER A 411 -0.32 26.00 -0.98
C SER A 411 0.15 24.77 -0.24
N GLN A 412 1.15 24.06 -0.76
CA GLN A 412 1.59 22.77 -0.24
C GLN A 412 3.08 22.74 0.09
N PRO A 413 3.53 21.87 0.99
CA PRO A 413 4.94 21.52 1.09
C PRO A 413 5.48 21.03 -0.27
N GLU A 414 6.80 21.12 -0.46
CA GLU A 414 7.43 20.63 -1.69
C GLU A 414 7.13 19.13 -1.92
N ALA A 415 6.80 18.79 -3.15
CA ALA A 415 6.60 17.42 -3.62
C ALA A 415 7.47 17.17 -4.87
N ILE A 416 7.51 15.92 -5.36
CA ILE A 416 8.30 15.57 -6.55
C ILE A 416 7.84 16.32 -7.83
N GLY A 417 6.58 16.75 -7.83
CA GLY A 417 5.92 17.38 -8.98
C GLY A 417 4.60 16.70 -9.29
N GLY A 418 4.09 16.89 -10.50
CA GLY A 418 2.82 16.30 -10.91
C GLY A 418 1.60 16.93 -10.22
N TYR A 419 0.41 16.40 -10.55
CA TYR A 419 -0.85 16.80 -9.93
C TYR A 419 -1.79 15.60 -9.87
N LEU A 420 -2.09 15.15 -8.66
CA LEU A 420 -2.94 13.99 -8.41
C LEU A 420 -3.97 14.33 -7.31
N PRO A 421 -5.09 15.00 -7.67
CA PRO A 421 -6.15 15.33 -6.71
C PRO A 421 -6.97 14.09 -6.31
N LEU A 422 -7.71 14.19 -5.21
CA LEU A 422 -8.60 13.15 -4.69
C LEU A 422 -9.55 12.59 -5.76
N SER A 423 -10.15 13.47 -6.57
CA SER A 423 -11.08 13.10 -7.64
C SER A 423 -10.43 12.22 -8.71
N LYS A 424 -9.16 12.46 -9.03
CA LYS A 424 -8.41 11.67 -10.02
C LYS A 424 -8.14 10.26 -9.49
N VAL A 425 -7.70 10.12 -8.23
CA VAL A 425 -7.54 8.80 -7.59
C VAL A 425 -8.86 8.03 -7.60
N TYR A 426 -9.95 8.68 -7.20
CA TYR A 426 -11.28 8.05 -7.17
C TYR A 426 -11.77 7.61 -8.56
N SER A 427 -11.40 8.31 -9.61
CA SER A 427 -11.80 7.99 -11.00
C SER A 427 -11.13 6.74 -11.55
N PHE A 428 -10.10 6.22 -10.88
CA PHE A 428 -9.34 5.07 -11.36
C PHE A 428 -10.23 3.83 -11.54
N ASN A 429 -10.14 3.20 -12.72
CA ASN A 429 -10.70 1.88 -12.98
C ASN A 429 -9.57 0.90 -13.35
N PRO A 430 -9.17 0.00 -12.42
CA PRO A 430 -8.05 -0.93 -12.63
C PRO A 430 -8.31 -2.01 -13.69
N VAL A 431 -9.59 -2.28 -13.98
CA VAL A 431 -10.01 -3.29 -14.96
C VAL A 431 -10.58 -2.59 -16.18
N PRO A 432 -9.87 -2.54 -17.32
CA PRO A 432 -10.40 -1.97 -18.55
C PRO A 432 -11.67 -2.71 -19.01
N ASP A 433 -12.65 -1.97 -19.50
CA ASP A 433 -13.93 -2.54 -20.02
C ASP A 433 -13.70 -3.50 -21.21
N THR A 434 -12.56 -3.43 -21.85
CA THR A 434 -12.16 -4.30 -22.96
C THR A 434 -11.60 -5.64 -22.53
N LEU A 435 -11.32 -5.83 -21.23
CA LEU A 435 -10.73 -7.06 -20.73
C LEU A 435 -11.79 -8.17 -20.69
N SER A 436 -11.45 -9.34 -21.25
CA SER A 436 -12.35 -10.50 -21.25
C SER A 436 -12.55 -11.07 -19.84
N ALA A 437 -13.73 -11.60 -19.58
CA ALA A 437 -14.14 -12.06 -18.23
C ALA A 437 -13.23 -13.13 -17.62
N ASP A 438 -12.64 -13.99 -18.46
CA ASP A 438 -11.68 -15.03 -18.04
C ASP A 438 -10.34 -14.45 -17.58
N LYS A 439 -10.00 -13.22 -17.99
CA LYS A 439 -8.76 -12.52 -17.62
C LYS A 439 -8.93 -11.55 -16.46
N VAL A 440 -10.14 -11.10 -16.16
CA VAL A 440 -10.42 -10.14 -15.06
C VAL A 440 -9.82 -10.62 -13.74
N GLN A 441 -9.90 -11.91 -13.45
CA GLN A 441 -9.34 -12.52 -12.24
C GLN A 441 -7.80 -12.44 -12.15
N LEU A 442 -7.10 -12.15 -13.25
CA LEU A 442 -5.64 -11.95 -13.26
C LEU A 442 -5.25 -10.53 -12.85
N VAL A 443 -6.20 -9.57 -12.85
CA VAL A 443 -6.03 -8.29 -12.17
C VAL A 443 -6.23 -8.51 -10.68
N TYR A 444 -5.12 -8.81 -9.99
CA TYR A 444 -5.14 -9.26 -8.59
C TYR A 444 -5.54 -8.15 -7.62
N GLY A 445 -5.23 -6.90 -7.98
CA GLY A 445 -5.60 -5.74 -7.16
C GLY A 445 -4.93 -4.45 -7.55
N VAL A 446 -4.93 -3.53 -6.60
CA VAL A 446 -4.41 -2.18 -6.75
C VAL A 446 -3.51 -1.78 -5.58
N GLN A 447 -2.59 -0.86 -5.83
CA GLN A 447 -1.72 -0.30 -4.80
C GLN A 447 -1.49 1.19 -5.05
N ALA A 448 -1.52 1.99 -3.98
CA ALA A 448 -0.94 3.34 -3.99
C ALA A 448 0.49 3.31 -3.47
N ASN A 449 1.31 4.25 -3.94
CA ASN A 449 2.71 4.38 -3.56
C ASN A 449 2.97 5.77 -2.99
N LEU A 450 3.74 5.83 -1.90
CA LEU A 450 4.29 7.06 -1.37
C LEU A 450 5.82 6.96 -1.39
N PHE A 451 6.44 7.42 -2.47
CA PHE A 451 7.88 7.67 -2.52
C PHE A 451 8.21 8.94 -1.74
N THR A 452 9.34 8.96 -1.04
CA THR A 452 9.58 9.95 0.02
C THR A 452 10.78 10.87 -0.21
N GLU A 453 11.26 11.03 -1.44
CA GLU A 453 12.39 11.92 -1.77
C GLU A 453 12.18 13.35 -1.24
N TYR A 454 10.95 13.84 -1.31
CA TYR A 454 10.56 15.18 -0.89
C TYR A 454 9.69 15.18 0.39
N ILE A 455 9.53 14.04 1.04
CA ILE A 455 8.61 13.87 2.18
C ILE A 455 9.39 13.47 3.42
N PRO A 456 10.01 14.45 4.14
CA PRO A 456 10.97 14.14 5.21
C PRO A 456 10.34 13.88 6.57
N THR A 457 9.04 14.18 6.78
CA THR A 457 8.43 14.09 8.11
C THR A 457 7.14 13.25 8.12
N PRO A 458 6.79 12.65 9.28
CA PRO A 458 5.52 11.96 9.46
C PRO A 458 4.29 12.78 9.10
N GLU A 459 4.23 14.05 9.49
CA GLU A 459 3.10 14.95 9.22
C GLU A 459 2.95 15.21 7.72
N HIS A 460 4.08 15.39 7.02
CA HIS A 460 4.06 15.55 5.57
C HIS A 460 3.60 14.25 4.87
N ALA A 461 4.07 13.09 5.33
CA ALA A 461 3.63 11.80 4.81
C ALA A 461 2.11 11.61 5.01
N GLU A 462 1.59 11.90 6.20
CA GLU A 462 0.15 11.83 6.47
C GLU A 462 -0.66 12.79 5.59
N MET A 463 -0.17 14.02 5.39
CA MET A 463 -0.81 14.98 4.50
C MET A 463 -0.86 14.43 3.06
N MET A 464 0.18 13.77 2.59
CA MET A 464 0.22 13.20 1.24
C MET A 464 -0.62 11.92 1.09
N ILE A 465 -0.76 11.14 2.15
CA ILE A 465 -1.57 9.91 2.16
C ILE A 465 -3.07 10.24 2.21
N TYR A 466 -3.47 11.09 3.16
CA TYR A 466 -4.88 11.35 3.44
C TYR A 466 -5.36 12.67 2.80
N PRO A 467 -6.56 12.68 2.16
CA PRO A 467 -7.55 11.62 2.08
C PRO A 467 -7.42 10.68 0.86
N ARG A 468 -6.36 10.77 0.04
CA ARG A 468 -6.25 10.01 -1.22
C ARG A 468 -6.30 8.50 -1.03
N ILE A 469 -5.79 7.98 0.09
CA ILE A 469 -5.87 6.55 0.41
C ILE A 469 -7.30 6.08 0.62
N LEU A 470 -8.21 6.94 1.09
CA LEU A 470 -9.64 6.67 1.22
C LEU A 470 -10.27 6.41 -0.16
N ALA A 471 -9.89 7.21 -1.16
CA ALA A 471 -10.34 7.02 -2.54
C ALA A 471 -9.84 5.70 -3.13
N LEU A 472 -8.57 5.36 -2.90
CA LEU A 472 -8.01 4.08 -3.33
C LEU A 472 -8.68 2.90 -2.61
N ALA A 473 -8.98 3.04 -1.31
CA ALA A 473 -9.70 2.01 -0.56
C ALA A 473 -11.06 1.70 -1.19
N GLU A 474 -11.80 2.73 -1.60
CA GLU A 474 -13.09 2.54 -2.28
C GLU A 474 -12.93 1.99 -3.70
N VAL A 475 -11.90 2.38 -4.46
CA VAL A 475 -11.55 1.76 -5.75
C VAL A 475 -11.22 0.27 -5.60
N ALA A 476 -10.51 -0.08 -4.53
CA ALA A 476 -10.03 -1.43 -4.28
C ALA A 476 -11.11 -2.37 -3.72
N TRP A 477 -12.03 -1.82 -2.93
CA TRP A 477 -13.05 -2.58 -2.20
C TRP A 477 -14.39 -2.58 -2.91
N SER A 478 -14.93 -1.40 -3.26
CA SER A 478 -16.33 -1.25 -3.65
C SER A 478 -16.57 -1.67 -5.10
N ASP A 479 -17.77 -2.21 -5.36
CA ASP A 479 -18.21 -2.48 -6.72
C ASP A 479 -18.35 -1.15 -7.51
N PRO A 480 -17.92 -1.10 -8.78
CA PRO A 480 -18.04 0.12 -9.59
C PRO A 480 -19.46 0.69 -9.69
N SER A 481 -20.48 -0.16 -9.57
CA SER A 481 -21.89 0.27 -9.67
C SER A 481 -22.36 1.15 -8.50
N VAL A 482 -21.69 1.07 -7.34
CA VAL A 482 -22.04 1.90 -6.16
C VAL A 482 -21.18 3.15 -6.06
N LYS A 483 -20.20 3.36 -6.96
CA LYS A 483 -19.31 4.52 -6.92
C LYS A 483 -20.04 5.81 -7.30
N ASN A 484 -19.91 6.80 -6.42
CA ASN A 484 -20.42 8.16 -6.63
C ASN A 484 -19.46 9.16 -5.97
N TYR A 485 -18.80 9.99 -6.78
CA TYR A 485 -17.77 10.91 -6.26
C TYR A 485 -18.34 11.95 -5.30
N ASP A 486 -19.49 12.53 -5.59
CA ASP A 486 -20.08 13.58 -4.73
C ASP A 486 -20.45 13.03 -3.34
N ASP A 487 -21.02 11.82 -3.29
CA ASP A 487 -21.26 11.10 -2.04
C ASP A 487 -19.95 10.73 -1.32
N PHE A 488 -18.99 10.17 -2.05
CA PHE A 488 -17.67 9.85 -1.50
C PHE A 488 -16.99 11.09 -0.94
N HIS A 489 -16.97 12.21 -1.67
CA HIS A 489 -16.35 13.45 -1.24
C HIS A 489 -16.97 13.99 0.05
N ALA A 490 -18.32 13.92 0.16
CA ALA A 490 -19.01 14.30 1.39
C ALA A 490 -18.64 13.42 2.60
N ARG A 491 -18.44 12.10 2.39
CA ARG A 491 -17.95 11.17 3.42
C ARG A 491 -16.47 11.45 3.75
N ALA A 492 -15.63 11.68 2.75
CA ALA A 492 -14.22 11.99 2.92
C ALA A 492 -13.98 13.28 3.72
N LEU A 493 -14.82 14.31 3.54
CA LEU A 493 -14.77 15.53 4.36
C LEU A 493 -14.99 15.25 5.86
N LYS A 494 -15.90 14.33 6.21
CA LYS A 494 -16.11 13.91 7.60
C LYS A 494 -14.96 13.11 8.14
N GLU A 495 -14.42 12.18 7.32
CA GLU A 495 -13.28 11.36 7.69
C GLU A 495 -12.00 12.19 7.90
N VAL A 496 -11.77 13.26 7.13
CA VAL A 496 -10.66 14.20 7.37
C VAL A 496 -10.74 14.82 8.76
N GLU A 497 -11.93 15.19 9.23
CA GLU A 497 -12.09 15.73 10.60
C GLU A 497 -11.92 14.63 11.66
N ALA A 498 -12.39 13.41 11.42
CA ALA A 498 -12.17 12.27 12.32
C ALA A 498 -10.68 11.93 12.42
N LEU A 499 -9.95 11.86 11.30
CA LEU A 499 -8.51 11.64 11.28
C LEU A 499 -7.74 12.72 12.06
N LYS A 500 -8.12 13.99 11.93
CA LYS A 500 -7.53 15.07 12.74
C LYS A 500 -7.77 14.87 14.24
N ALA A 501 -8.97 14.44 14.62
CA ALA A 501 -9.31 14.16 16.01
C ALA A 501 -8.48 13.00 16.59
N GLU A 502 -8.14 12.00 15.77
CA GLU A 502 -7.26 10.88 16.11
C GLU A 502 -5.76 11.22 16.00
N GLY A 503 -5.42 12.48 15.74
CA GLY A 503 -4.03 12.95 15.71
C GLY A 503 -3.27 12.66 14.41
N TYR A 504 -3.97 12.42 13.31
CA TYR A 504 -3.38 12.44 11.96
C TYR A 504 -3.33 13.86 11.41
N HIS A 505 -2.51 14.07 10.39
CA HIS A 505 -2.31 15.36 9.72
C HIS A 505 -2.78 15.30 8.25
N PRO A 506 -4.08 15.04 7.97
CA PRO A 506 -4.56 14.93 6.61
C PRO A 506 -4.51 16.28 5.89
N PHE A 507 -4.46 16.24 4.56
CA PHE A 507 -4.68 17.41 3.71
C PHE A 507 -6.03 18.08 4.03
N ASP A 508 -6.04 19.40 4.00
CA ASP A 508 -7.24 20.21 4.29
C ASP A 508 -8.21 20.23 3.10
N LEU A 509 -8.89 19.11 2.89
CA LEU A 509 -9.82 18.89 1.79
C LEU A 509 -10.93 19.95 1.69
N LYS A 510 -11.37 20.50 2.81
CA LYS A 510 -12.40 21.55 2.86
C LYS A 510 -11.99 22.83 2.15
N ASN A 511 -10.69 23.12 2.16
CA ASN A 511 -10.10 24.31 1.56
C ASN A 511 -9.31 23.98 0.28
N GLU A 512 -9.57 22.81 -0.33
CA GLU A 512 -9.01 22.46 -1.63
C GLU A 512 -9.30 23.57 -2.65
N ILE A 513 -8.25 24.05 -3.31
CA ILE A 513 -8.35 25.08 -4.34
C ILE A 513 -8.96 24.47 -5.62
N GLY A 514 -8.72 23.17 -5.80
CA GLY A 514 -9.26 22.38 -6.90
C GLY A 514 -8.67 22.73 -8.25
N ASN A 515 -9.42 22.38 -9.30
CA ASN A 515 -9.01 22.59 -10.67
C ASN A 515 -8.75 24.10 -10.93
N ARG A 516 -7.49 24.44 -11.18
CA ARG A 516 -7.13 25.82 -11.56
C ARG A 516 -7.51 26.00 -13.04
N PRO A 517 -8.35 26.98 -13.38
CA PRO A 517 -8.63 27.32 -14.78
C PRO A 517 -7.40 27.79 -15.56
N GLY A 518 -6.21 27.70 -15.00
CA GLY A 518 -4.94 28.08 -15.60
C GLY A 518 -3.90 26.97 -15.65
N ALA A 519 -4.14 25.80 -15.00
CA ALA A 519 -3.15 24.70 -15.03
C ALA A 519 -3.06 24.05 -16.42
N ASP A 520 -4.18 24.03 -17.16
CA ASP A 520 -4.26 23.53 -18.54
C ASP A 520 -3.95 24.61 -19.59
N GLN A 521 -3.75 25.85 -19.18
CA GLN A 521 -3.35 26.94 -20.09
C GLN A 521 -1.85 27.16 -19.96
N PRO A 522 -1.10 27.27 -21.09
CA PRO A 522 0.29 27.67 -21.02
C PRO A 522 0.39 28.95 -20.18
N ILE A 523 1.15 28.92 -19.09
CA ILE A 523 1.42 30.12 -18.30
C ILE A 523 1.89 31.19 -19.30
N GLN A 524 1.22 32.33 -19.33
CA GLN A 524 1.72 33.51 -20.06
C GLN A 524 2.95 34.06 -19.31
N HIS A 525 4.01 33.26 -19.36
CA HIS A 525 5.29 33.66 -18.82
C HIS A 525 6.00 34.59 -19.79
N LEU A 526 6.70 35.60 -19.29
CA LEU A 526 7.47 36.55 -20.12
C LEU A 526 8.50 35.86 -21.04
N ALA A 527 8.84 34.61 -20.78
CA ALA A 527 9.73 33.78 -21.59
C ALA A 527 9.01 32.97 -22.68
N VAL A 528 7.66 32.90 -22.70
CA VAL A 528 6.94 32.19 -23.76
C VAL A 528 7.18 32.86 -25.11
N GLY A 529 7.70 32.09 -26.06
CA GLY A 529 8.09 32.61 -27.40
C GLY A 529 9.43 33.31 -27.46
N LYS A 530 10.21 33.41 -26.36
CA LYS A 530 11.57 33.90 -26.36
C LYS A 530 12.56 32.79 -26.76
N LYS A 531 13.51 33.14 -27.61
CA LYS A 531 14.59 32.23 -28.01
C LYS A 531 15.51 32.00 -26.78
N VAL A 532 15.61 30.77 -26.29
CA VAL A 532 16.55 30.42 -25.21
C VAL A 532 17.93 30.26 -25.87
N THR A 533 18.90 31.06 -25.48
CA THR A 533 20.32 30.84 -25.78
C THR A 533 20.95 30.20 -24.54
N TYR A 534 21.44 28.99 -24.72
CA TYR A 534 22.29 28.34 -23.72
C TYR A 534 23.68 29.02 -23.80
N GLY A 535 24.13 29.57 -22.68
CA GLY A 535 25.48 30.11 -22.52
C GLY A 535 26.46 29.00 -22.13
#